data_cbe072b6e9952643caa226b420abf516
#
_entry.id   cbe072b6e9952643caa226b420abf516
#
_cell.length_a   1.000
_cell.length_b   1.000
_cell.length_c   1.000
_cell.angle_alpha   90.00
_cell.angle_beta   90.00
_cell.angle_gamma   90.00
#
_symmetry.space_group_name_H-M   'P 1'
#
loop_
_entity.id
_entity.type
_entity.pdbx_description
1 polymer ?
#
loop_
_entity_poly.entity_id
_entity_poly.type
_entity_poly.pdbx_seq_one_letter_code
_entity_poly.pdbx_strand_id
1 'polypeptide(L)'
;MEVANNAKHVVSISLGSSKRDAGAILELGGRKISIERRGTDGDFDRARQLLEQWDGKADAIGLGGTDLYVYAGKKRYTFRESAHLIANVKKTPVLDGSGLKNSLERKLIESLAAGSKVPIKGSKVLLVCGVDRFGMAEALLEAGAEVTFGDLIFGLNVNKPLYSLKALAWWAALLAPLVTKLPVSWFYPMGKDQELRVVRHPEYFLENDIIAGDFHYIKKFMPDKLPGKTIITNTVTAADRVMLQEAGIKMLITTTPCIQGRSFGTNVMEAMLVALHGGKEPLTADEYLKLLEHYHIESSVEYFGTKE
;
A
#
# COMPACT_ATOMS: atom_id res chain seq x y z
N MET A 1 -1.77 23.17 -34.30
CA MET A 1 -2.46 22.10 -33.56
C MET A 1 -2.33 22.45 -32.09
N GLU A 2 -3.39 23.00 -31.50
CA GLU A 2 -3.47 23.24 -30.06
C GLU A 2 -3.38 21.92 -29.32
N VAL A 3 -2.30 21.70 -28.60
CA VAL A 3 -2.24 20.65 -27.58
C VAL A 3 -3.21 21.12 -26.47
N ALA A 4 -4.41 20.58 -26.50
CA ALA A 4 -5.40 20.79 -25.46
C ALA A 4 -4.71 20.45 -24.11
N ASN A 5 -4.55 21.47 -23.29
CA ASN A 5 -3.91 21.43 -21.98
C ASN A 5 -4.88 20.73 -21.00
N ASN A 6 -5.15 19.45 -21.25
CA ASN A 6 -6.10 18.65 -20.48
C ASN A 6 -5.35 18.09 -19.27
N ALA A 7 -5.19 18.94 -18.24
CA ALA A 7 -4.68 18.52 -16.96
C ALA A 7 -5.60 17.42 -16.42
N LYS A 8 -5.02 16.26 -16.05
CA LYS A 8 -5.75 15.17 -15.41
C LYS A 8 -6.06 15.52 -13.97
N HIS A 9 -7.24 15.14 -13.50
CA HIS A 9 -7.67 15.37 -12.13
C HIS A 9 -7.93 14.06 -11.40
N VAL A 10 -7.16 13.81 -10.35
CA VAL A 10 -7.25 12.63 -9.50
C VAL A 10 -7.66 13.07 -8.09
N VAL A 11 -8.70 12.45 -7.54
CA VAL A 11 -9.16 12.72 -6.19
C VAL A 11 -9.00 11.46 -5.34
N SER A 12 -8.30 11.56 -4.22
CA SER A 12 -8.22 10.48 -3.25
C SER A 12 -9.21 10.73 -2.12
N ILE A 13 -10.19 9.86 -2.00
CA ILE A 13 -11.17 9.86 -0.90
C ILE A 13 -10.78 8.76 0.06
N SER A 14 -10.53 9.12 1.34
CA SER A 14 -9.94 8.21 2.31
C SER A 14 -10.73 8.19 3.61
N LEU A 15 -11.01 7.00 4.15
CA LEU A 15 -11.52 6.83 5.51
C LEU A 15 -10.49 7.20 6.59
N GLY A 16 -9.26 7.52 6.20
CA GLY A 16 -8.21 8.01 7.09
C GLY A 16 -8.39 9.45 7.52
N SER A 17 -7.44 9.94 8.35
CA SER A 17 -7.50 11.27 8.95
C SER A 17 -7.50 12.41 7.92
N SER A 18 -8.39 13.39 8.11
CA SER A 18 -8.48 14.63 7.34
C SER A 18 -7.28 15.57 7.58
N LYS A 19 -6.54 15.41 8.68
CA LYS A 19 -5.28 16.14 8.95
C LYS A 19 -4.21 15.89 7.87
N ARG A 20 -4.35 14.81 7.10
CA ARG A 20 -3.44 14.44 6.00
C ARG A 20 -3.92 14.97 4.64
N ASP A 21 -4.96 15.78 4.61
CA ASP A 21 -5.49 16.36 3.38
C ASP A 21 -4.45 17.29 2.75
N ALA A 22 -4.28 17.12 1.46
CA ALA A 22 -3.28 17.85 0.69
C ALA A 22 -3.68 17.88 -0.78
N GLY A 23 -3.20 18.90 -1.49
CA GLY A 23 -3.25 18.97 -2.94
C GLY A 23 -1.83 19.02 -3.52
N ALA A 24 -1.66 18.51 -4.72
CA ALA A 24 -0.43 18.63 -5.49
C ALA A 24 -0.75 18.75 -6.98
N ILE A 25 0.09 19.48 -7.69
CA ILE A 25 0.11 19.45 -9.16
C ILE A 25 1.44 18.83 -9.55
N LEU A 26 1.37 17.74 -10.30
CA LEU A 26 2.53 17.03 -10.82
C LEU A 26 2.61 17.21 -12.34
N GLU A 27 3.81 17.10 -12.86
CA GLU A 27 4.05 17.01 -14.30
C GLU A 27 4.77 15.69 -14.57
N LEU A 28 4.12 14.79 -15.33
CA LEU A 28 4.65 13.49 -15.71
C LEU A 28 4.52 13.32 -17.24
N GLY A 29 5.64 13.08 -17.89
CA GLY A 29 5.67 12.92 -19.34
C GLY A 29 5.06 14.11 -20.10
N GLY A 30 5.25 15.36 -19.63
CA GLY A 30 4.67 16.59 -20.19
C GLY A 30 3.17 16.76 -19.96
N ARG A 31 2.54 15.91 -19.14
CA ARG A 31 1.13 16.03 -18.77
C ARG A 31 0.99 16.54 -17.33
N LYS A 32 0.13 17.53 -17.12
CA LYS A 32 -0.19 18.03 -15.79
C LYS A 32 -1.26 17.14 -15.14
N ILE A 33 -1.04 16.81 -13.87
CA ILE A 33 -1.95 16.04 -13.06
C ILE A 33 -2.20 16.80 -11.77
N SER A 34 -3.45 17.14 -11.50
CA SER A 34 -3.88 17.67 -10.21
C SER A 34 -4.32 16.50 -9.32
N ILE A 35 -3.74 16.41 -8.14
CA ILE A 35 -4.07 15.39 -7.15
C ILE A 35 -4.60 16.09 -5.92
N GLU A 36 -5.75 15.62 -5.42
CA GLU A 36 -6.39 16.14 -4.21
C GLU A 36 -6.73 14.98 -3.28
N ARG A 37 -6.39 15.09 -2.00
CA ARG A 37 -6.78 14.11 -0.98
C ARG A 37 -7.81 14.71 -0.04
N ARG A 38 -8.88 13.92 0.23
CA ARG A 38 -9.95 14.21 1.19
C ARG A 38 -10.09 13.05 2.17
N GLY A 39 -9.74 13.28 3.42
CA GLY A 39 -9.95 12.36 4.53
C GLY A 39 -11.32 12.56 5.15
N THR A 40 -11.92 11.48 5.65
CA THR A 40 -13.26 11.54 6.27
C THR A 40 -13.26 11.09 7.72
N ASP A 41 -12.09 10.88 8.34
CA ASP A 41 -11.93 10.55 9.75
C ASP A 41 -12.74 9.30 10.20
N GLY A 42 -12.95 8.35 9.28
CA GLY A 42 -13.75 7.14 9.50
C GLY A 42 -15.24 7.31 9.20
N ASP A 43 -15.69 8.48 8.76
CA ASP A 43 -17.07 8.74 8.39
C ASP A 43 -17.39 8.17 6.99
N PHE A 44 -18.13 7.07 6.95
CA PHE A 44 -18.54 6.37 5.73
C PHE A 44 -19.57 7.16 4.91
N ASP A 45 -20.49 7.87 5.56
CA ASP A 45 -21.52 8.65 4.87
C ASP A 45 -20.89 9.87 4.18
N ARG A 46 -19.95 10.51 4.87
CA ARG A 46 -19.15 11.57 4.28
C ARG A 46 -18.31 11.09 3.10
N ALA A 47 -17.69 9.92 3.22
CA ALA A 47 -16.92 9.32 2.13
C ALA A 47 -17.81 9.03 0.91
N ARG A 48 -19.00 8.45 1.12
CA ARG A 48 -19.99 8.19 0.06
C ARG A 48 -20.41 9.49 -0.65
N GLN A 49 -20.75 10.52 0.10
CA GLN A 49 -21.12 11.83 -0.47
C GLN A 49 -20.01 12.41 -1.34
N LEU A 50 -18.73 12.32 -0.88
CA LEU A 50 -17.59 12.78 -1.66
C LEU A 50 -17.39 11.95 -2.94
N LEU A 51 -17.52 10.63 -2.85
CA LEU A 51 -17.44 9.73 -4.01
C LEU A 51 -18.48 10.09 -5.08
N GLU A 52 -19.74 10.27 -4.67
CA GLU A 52 -20.83 10.67 -5.55
C GLU A 52 -20.62 12.10 -6.11
N GLN A 53 -20.10 13.02 -5.30
CA GLN A 53 -19.79 14.39 -5.72
C GLN A 53 -18.75 14.46 -6.83
N TRP A 54 -17.76 13.55 -6.80
CA TRP A 54 -16.67 13.51 -7.77
C TRP A 54 -16.92 12.59 -8.95
N ASP A 55 -18.00 11.80 -8.92
CA ASP A 55 -18.39 10.95 -10.05
C ASP A 55 -18.67 11.77 -11.32
N GLY A 56 -17.94 11.49 -12.37
CA GLY A 56 -18.00 12.20 -13.65
C GLY A 56 -17.29 13.58 -13.67
N LYS A 57 -16.62 13.98 -12.57
CA LYS A 57 -15.84 15.23 -12.50
C LYS A 57 -14.33 14.95 -12.39
N ALA A 58 -13.93 13.88 -11.73
CA ALA A 58 -12.54 13.43 -11.69
C ALA A 58 -12.27 12.44 -12.84
N ASP A 59 -11.02 12.37 -13.31
CA ASP A 59 -10.56 11.37 -14.27
C ASP A 59 -10.42 9.98 -13.60
N ALA A 60 -10.04 9.95 -12.33
CA ALA A 60 -10.02 8.75 -11.49
C ALA A 60 -10.12 9.11 -10.01
N ILE A 61 -10.66 8.19 -9.21
CA ILE A 61 -10.77 8.32 -7.76
C ILE A 61 -9.94 7.23 -7.10
N GLY A 62 -9.03 7.63 -6.19
CA GLY A 62 -8.32 6.71 -5.31
C GLY A 62 -9.10 6.50 -4.01
N LEU A 63 -9.49 5.27 -3.69
CA LEU A 63 -10.13 4.92 -2.43
C LEU A 63 -9.06 4.55 -1.40
N GLY A 64 -9.02 5.25 -0.27
CA GLY A 64 -8.03 5.03 0.77
C GLY A 64 -8.60 4.73 2.15
N GLY A 65 -7.76 4.14 3.02
CA GLY A 65 -8.18 3.75 4.37
C GLY A 65 -9.06 2.51 4.42
N THR A 66 -9.25 1.86 3.28
CA THR A 66 -9.91 0.57 3.10
C THR A 66 -9.44 -0.04 1.79
N ASP A 67 -9.57 -1.36 1.66
CA ASP A 67 -9.40 -2.06 0.40
C ASP A 67 -10.78 -2.49 -0.15
N LEU A 68 -10.91 -2.50 -1.46
CA LEU A 68 -12.05 -3.10 -2.16
C LEU A 68 -11.88 -4.60 -2.28
N TYR A 69 -10.64 -5.01 -2.49
CA TYR A 69 -10.30 -6.38 -2.84
C TYR A 69 -9.20 -6.95 -1.96
N VAL A 70 -9.30 -8.24 -1.67
CA VAL A 70 -8.22 -9.05 -1.12
C VAL A 70 -8.05 -10.31 -1.94
N TYR A 71 -6.82 -10.74 -2.13
CA TYR A 71 -6.49 -11.90 -2.96
C TYR A 71 -6.05 -13.08 -2.11
N ALA A 72 -6.60 -14.25 -2.39
CA ALA A 72 -6.12 -15.53 -1.86
C ALA A 72 -5.64 -16.38 -3.05
N GLY A 73 -4.37 -16.31 -3.35
CA GLY A 73 -3.80 -16.83 -4.59
C GLY A 73 -4.40 -16.11 -5.80
N LYS A 74 -5.02 -16.88 -6.72
CA LYS A 74 -5.67 -16.32 -7.91
C LYS A 74 -7.11 -15.83 -7.67
N LYS A 75 -7.69 -16.12 -6.50
CA LYS A 75 -9.09 -15.77 -6.21
C LYS A 75 -9.17 -14.41 -5.54
N ARG A 76 -10.00 -13.52 -6.10
CA ARG A 76 -10.31 -12.20 -5.58
C ARG A 76 -11.59 -12.26 -4.74
N TYR A 77 -11.54 -11.67 -3.55
CA TYR A 77 -12.67 -11.45 -2.65
C TYR A 77 -12.90 -9.96 -2.51
N THR A 78 -14.17 -9.56 -2.40
CA THR A 78 -14.57 -8.15 -2.31
C THR A 78 -15.06 -7.85 -0.91
N PHE A 79 -14.54 -6.81 -0.28
CA PHE A 79 -15.06 -6.29 0.97
C PHE A 79 -16.45 -5.68 0.75
N ARG A 80 -17.43 -6.26 1.41
CA ARG A 80 -18.84 -5.88 1.23
C ARG A 80 -19.09 -4.41 1.55
N GLU A 81 -18.55 -3.92 2.67
CA GLU A 81 -18.73 -2.54 3.13
C GLU A 81 -18.10 -1.54 2.15
N SER A 82 -16.88 -1.81 1.68
CA SER A 82 -16.20 -0.99 0.67
C SER A 82 -16.91 -1.00 -0.69
N ALA A 83 -17.47 -2.15 -1.08
CA ALA A 83 -18.29 -2.24 -2.30
C ALA A 83 -19.58 -1.42 -2.19
N HIS A 84 -20.23 -1.40 -1.02
CA HIS A 84 -21.39 -0.54 -0.77
C HIS A 84 -21.02 0.95 -0.79
N LEU A 85 -19.83 1.31 -0.34
CA LEU A 85 -19.35 2.67 -0.32
C LEU A 85 -19.28 3.28 -1.73
N ILE A 86 -18.85 2.49 -2.72
CA ILE A 86 -18.69 2.93 -4.11
C ILE A 86 -19.90 2.60 -5.02
N ALA A 87 -20.96 2.00 -4.48
CA ALA A 87 -22.06 1.43 -5.29
C ALA A 87 -22.74 2.42 -6.23
N ASN A 88 -22.77 3.71 -5.88
CA ASN A 88 -23.40 4.77 -6.65
C ASN A 88 -22.46 5.47 -7.64
N VAL A 89 -21.16 5.22 -7.60
CA VAL A 89 -20.20 5.75 -8.56
C VAL A 89 -20.29 4.97 -9.86
N LYS A 90 -20.56 5.67 -10.98
CA LYS A 90 -20.87 5.01 -12.27
C LYS A 90 -20.02 5.48 -13.44
N LYS A 91 -19.38 6.64 -13.34
CA LYS A 91 -18.70 7.30 -14.46
C LYS A 91 -17.20 7.32 -14.29
N THR A 92 -16.74 7.48 -13.04
CA THR A 92 -15.33 7.64 -12.69
C THR A 92 -14.78 6.33 -12.13
N PRO A 93 -13.65 5.80 -12.61
CA PRO A 93 -13.03 4.61 -12.05
C PRO A 93 -12.58 4.87 -10.59
N VAL A 94 -12.87 3.90 -9.71
CA VAL A 94 -12.46 3.92 -8.31
C VAL A 94 -11.42 2.82 -8.06
N LEU A 95 -10.24 3.22 -7.59
CA LEU A 95 -9.06 2.37 -7.44
C LEU A 95 -8.63 2.36 -5.96
N ASP A 96 -8.43 1.17 -5.40
CA ASP A 96 -8.00 0.98 -4.01
C ASP A 96 -6.49 0.74 -3.84
N GLY A 97 -5.77 0.67 -4.95
CA GLY A 97 -4.34 0.37 -4.98
C GLY A 97 -4.02 -1.11 -5.17
N SER A 98 -5.00 -2.00 -5.11
CA SER A 98 -4.77 -3.46 -5.13
C SER A 98 -4.17 -3.96 -6.45
N GLY A 99 -4.56 -3.38 -7.59
CA GLY A 99 -4.00 -3.73 -8.90
C GLY A 99 -2.53 -3.35 -9.02
N LEU A 100 -2.17 -2.16 -8.55
CA LEU A 100 -0.80 -1.68 -8.57
C LEU A 100 0.08 -2.39 -7.53
N LYS A 101 -0.45 -2.69 -6.34
CA LYS A 101 0.29 -3.43 -5.29
C LYS A 101 0.92 -4.71 -5.85
N ASN A 102 0.12 -5.53 -6.53
CA ASN A 102 0.60 -6.83 -7.03
C ASN A 102 1.70 -6.74 -8.09
N SER A 103 1.73 -5.70 -8.90
CA SER A 103 2.75 -5.51 -9.95
C SER A 103 3.98 -4.75 -9.43
N LEU A 104 3.76 -3.60 -8.79
CA LEU A 104 4.83 -2.72 -8.31
C LEU A 104 5.68 -3.37 -7.23
N GLU A 105 5.04 -4.01 -6.24
CA GLU A 105 5.73 -4.61 -5.12
C GLU A 105 6.52 -5.86 -5.52
N ARG A 106 5.98 -6.66 -6.45
CA ARG A 106 6.72 -7.78 -7.04
C ARG A 106 7.96 -7.28 -7.77
N LYS A 107 7.81 -6.31 -8.69
CA LYS A 107 8.93 -5.72 -9.44
C LYS A 107 10.00 -5.13 -8.52
N LEU A 108 9.59 -4.49 -7.43
CA LEU A 108 10.53 -3.98 -6.44
C LEU A 108 11.38 -5.11 -5.84
N ILE A 109 10.75 -6.18 -5.33
CA ILE A 109 11.49 -7.29 -4.71
C ILE A 109 12.42 -7.97 -5.73
N GLU A 110 11.96 -8.19 -6.96
CA GLU A 110 12.79 -8.73 -8.06
C GLU A 110 14.01 -7.82 -8.33
N SER A 111 13.80 -6.51 -8.38
CA SER A 111 14.87 -5.53 -8.59
C SER A 111 15.87 -5.49 -7.43
N LEU A 112 15.39 -5.58 -6.18
CA LEU A 112 16.24 -5.64 -5.00
C LEU A 112 17.06 -6.94 -4.96
N ALA A 113 16.45 -8.06 -5.35
CA ALA A 113 17.11 -9.37 -5.40
C ALA A 113 18.19 -9.44 -6.51
N ALA A 114 17.95 -8.79 -7.65
CA ALA A 114 18.92 -8.68 -8.74
C ALA A 114 20.08 -7.73 -8.38
N GLY A 115 19.83 -6.74 -7.52
CA GLY A 115 20.83 -5.78 -7.05
C GLY A 115 21.59 -6.30 -5.82
N SER A 116 22.81 -5.80 -5.62
CA SER A 116 23.64 -6.19 -4.45
C SER A 116 23.36 -5.36 -3.18
N LYS A 117 22.46 -4.37 -3.24
CA LYS A 117 22.26 -3.40 -2.15
C LYS A 117 21.50 -3.97 -0.94
N VAL A 118 20.58 -4.90 -1.18
CA VAL A 118 19.75 -5.54 -0.14
C VAL A 118 19.87 -7.06 -0.31
N PRO A 119 20.47 -7.76 0.65
CA PRO A 119 20.58 -9.22 0.57
C PRO A 119 19.23 -9.87 0.88
N ILE A 120 18.39 -10.06 -0.15
CA ILE A 120 17.09 -10.73 0.02
C ILE A 120 17.28 -12.24 0.22
N LYS A 121 18.15 -12.86 -0.58
CA LYS A 121 18.39 -14.30 -0.52
C LYS A 121 18.98 -14.70 0.85
N GLY A 122 18.33 -15.64 1.53
CA GLY A 122 18.74 -16.13 2.85
C GLY A 122 18.43 -15.18 4.00
N SER A 123 17.86 -13.98 3.75
CA SER A 123 17.44 -13.08 4.82
C SER A 123 16.12 -13.56 5.45
N LYS A 124 16.00 -13.38 6.75
CA LYS A 124 14.76 -13.57 7.49
C LYS A 124 13.85 -12.35 7.29
N VAL A 125 12.64 -12.56 6.79
CA VAL A 125 11.69 -11.49 6.46
C VAL A 125 10.39 -11.69 7.23
N LEU A 126 10.01 -10.71 8.04
CA LEU A 126 8.66 -10.61 8.57
C LEU A 126 7.78 -9.86 7.56
N LEU A 127 6.82 -10.54 6.95
CA LEU A 127 5.77 -9.90 6.17
C LEU A 127 4.51 -9.77 7.04
N VAL A 128 4.25 -8.55 7.53
CA VAL A 128 3.22 -8.32 8.57
C VAL A 128 1.80 -8.65 8.13
N CYS A 129 1.51 -8.52 6.82
CA CYS A 129 0.26 -8.94 6.21
C CYS A 129 0.52 -9.38 4.76
N GLY A 130 0.66 -10.68 4.52
CA GLY A 130 0.98 -11.26 3.22
C GLY A 130 -0.23 -11.40 2.30
N VAL A 131 -1.44 -11.57 2.86
CA VAL A 131 -2.67 -11.72 2.07
C VAL A 131 -2.98 -10.45 1.27
N ASP A 132 -2.80 -9.27 1.88
CA ASP A 132 -2.97 -7.98 1.21
C ASP A 132 -1.85 -7.68 0.18
N ARG A 133 -0.70 -8.36 0.30
CA ARG A 133 0.52 -8.16 -0.50
C ARG A 133 1.04 -9.47 -1.09
N PHE A 134 0.12 -10.22 -1.69
CA PHE A 134 0.42 -11.57 -2.15
C PHE A 134 1.54 -11.60 -3.21
N GLY A 135 1.60 -10.60 -4.09
CA GLY A 135 2.68 -10.44 -5.07
C GLY A 135 4.06 -10.23 -4.42
N MET A 136 4.12 -9.46 -3.31
CA MET A 136 5.36 -9.31 -2.53
C MET A 136 5.73 -10.63 -1.84
N ALA A 137 4.74 -11.34 -1.28
CA ALA A 137 4.94 -12.64 -0.63
C ALA A 137 5.56 -13.67 -1.58
N GLU A 138 5.02 -13.77 -2.79
CA GLU A 138 5.56 -14.65 -3.85
C GLU A 138 6.98 -14.25 -4.23
N ALA A 139 7.21 -12.96 -4.54
CA ALA A 139 8.51 -12.48 -4.99
C ALA A 139 9.62 -12.65 -3.93
N LEU A 140 9.31 -12.45 -2.64
CA LEU A 140 10.26 -12.69 -1.55
C LEU A 140 10.68 -14.16 -1.48
N LEU A 141 9.74 -15.09 -1.58
CA LEU A 141 10.04 -16.53 -1.58
C LEU A 141 10.81 -16.95 -2.83
N GLU A 142 10.43 -16.45 -4.00
CA GLU A 142 11.13 -16.69 -5.28
C GLU A 142 12.57 -16.16 -5.24
N ALA A 143 12.79 -15.04 -4.55
CA ALA A 143 14.13 -14.48 -4.31
C ALA A 143 14.94 -15.26 -3.26
N GLY A 144 14.37 -16.28 -2.61
CA GLY A 144 15.05 -17.15 -1.64
C GLY A 144 15.11 -16.59 -0.24
N ALA A 145 14.19 -15.71 0.17
CA ALA A 145 14.03 -15.26 1.54
C ALA A 145 13.36 -16.31 2.43
N GLU A 146 13.67 -16.29 3.73
CA GLU A 146 12.96 -17.05 4.77
C GLU A 146 11.82 -16.18 5.31
N VAL A 147 10.59 -16.39 4.80
CA VAL A 147 9.47 -15.49 5.09
C VAL A 147 8.61 -16.01 6.24
N THR A 148 8.41 -15.16 7.24
CA THR A 148 7.43 -15.31 8.32
C THR A 148 6.22 -14.43 8.00
N PHE A 149 5.05 -15.03 7.78
CA PHE A 149 3.81 -14.31 7.53
C PHE A 149 3.08 -14.03 8.83
N GLY A 150 2.82 -12.76 9.10
CA GLY A 150 2.20 -12.26 10.32
C GLY A 150 0.67 -12.12 10.27
N ASP A 151 0.01 -12.61 9.24
CA ASP A 151 -1.43 -12.39 8.98
C ASP A 151 -2.34 -12.78 10.14
N LEU A 152 -2.14 -13.96 10.73
CA LEU A 152 -2.92 -14.41 11.88
C LEU A 152 -2.55 -13.64 13.15
N ILE A 153 -1.27 -13.25 13.29
CA ILE A 153 -0.74 -12.56 14.46
C ILE A 153 -1.28 -11.12 14.53
N PHE A 154 -1.05 -10.36 13.46
CA PHE A 154 -1.34 -8.93 13.42
C PHE A 154 -2.75 -8.61 12.92
N GLY A 155 -3.30 -9.44 12.03
CA GLY A 155 -4.65 -9.28 11.51
C GLY A 155 -5.73 -9.82 12.43
N LEU A 156 -5.54 -11.01 13.03
CA LEU A 156 -6.55 -11.72 13.81
C LEU A 156 -6.20 -11.87 15.29
N ASN A 157 -5.07 -11.36 15.75
CA ASN A 157 -4.58 -11.50 17.12
C ASN A 157 -4.40 -12.96 17.59
N VAL A 158 -4.01 -13.84 16.67
CA VAL A 158 -3.70 -15.24 16.94
C VAL A 158 -2.21 -15.45 16.79
N ASN A 159 -1.51 -15.73 17.89
CA ASN A 159 -0.03 -15.93 17.86
C ASN A 159 0.34 -17.25 17.16
N LYS A 160 0.17 -17.25 15.84
CA LYS A 160 0.51 -18.38 14.96
C LYS A 160 1.11 -17.87 13.66
N PRO A 161 2.44 -17.83 13.53
CA PRO A 161 3.11 -17.46 12.30
C PRO A 161 2.89 -18.53 11.22
N LEU A 162 2.86 -18.09 9.96
CA LEU A 162 2.83 -18.98 8.81
C LEU A 162 4.18 -18.88 8.08
N TYR A 163 4.67 -20.01 7.54
CA TYR A 163 6.02 -20.10 6.95
C TYR A 163 6.00 -20.54 5.48
N SER A 164 4.83 -20.62 4.87
CA SER A 164 4.74 -20.99 3.47
C SER A 164 3.58 -20.29 2.77
N LEU A 165 3.77 -20.02 1.48
CA LEU A 165 2.72 -19.46 0.63
C LEU A 165 1.47 -20.34 0.55
N LYS A 166 1.66 -21.68 0.60
CA LYS A 166 0.54 -22.62 0.63
C LYS A 166 -0.29 -22.47 1.90
N ALA A 167 0.36 -22.33 3.05
CA ALA A 167 -0.33 -22.11 4.32
C ALA A 167 -1.06 -20.75 4.30
N LEU A 168 -0.39 -19.67 3.83
CA LEU A 168 -0.99 -18.35 3.67
C LEU A 168 -2.24 -18.41 2.77
N ALA A 169 -2.13 -19.00 1.59
CA ALA A 169 -3.23 -19.13 0.64
C ALA A 169 -4.39 -19.96 1.19
N TRP A 170 -4.10 -21.03 1.93
CA TRP A 170 -5.12 -21.89 2.56
C TRP A 170 -5.90 -21.13 3.63
N TRP A 171 -5.19 -20.45 4.55
CA TRP A 171 -5.83 -19.64 5.58
C TRP A 171 -6.61 -18.47 4.98
N ALA A 172 -6.06 -17.80 3.97
CA ALA A 172 -6.73 -16.74 3.26
C ALA A 172 -8.03 -17.25 2.59
N ALA A 173 -7.98 -18.39 1.90
CA ALA A 173 -9.16 -18.98 1.25
C ALA A 173 -10.25 -19.40 2.25
N LEU A 174 -9.86 -19.85 3.44
CA LEU A 174 -10.78 -20.24 4.51
C LEU A 174 -11.42 -19.01 5.16
N LEU A 175 -10.64 -17.97 5.43
CA LEU A 175 -11.07 -16.81 6.22
C LEU A 175 -11.63 -15.65 5.39
N ALA A 176 -11.13 -15.42 4.16
CA ALA A 176 -11.55 -14.30 3.34
C ALA A 176 -13.07 -14.22 3.09
N PRO A 177 -13.81 -15.33 2.84
CA PRO A 177 -15.26 -15.28 2.67
C PRO A 177 -16.02 -14.77 3.90
N LEU A 178 -15.43 -14.92 5.09
CA LEU A 178 -16.00 -14.44 6.35
C LEU A 178 -15.54 -13.01 6.64
N VAL A 179 -14.22 -12.78 6.59
CA VAL A 179 -13.56 -11.50 6.88
C VAL A 179 -14.12 -10.38 5.99
N THR A 180 -14.31 -10.64 4.69
CA THR A 180 -14.83 -9.64 3.74
C THR A 180 -16.30 -9.24 3.97
N LYS A 181 -17.01 -9.93 4.86
CA LYS A 181 -18.39 -9.58 5.28
C LYS A 181 -18.44 -8.78 6.58
N LEU A 182 -17.34 -8.77 7.35
CA LEU A 182 -17.23 -8.05 8.61
C LEU A 182 -16.93 -6.56 8.37
N PRO A 183 -17.18 -5.68 9.35
CA PRO A 183 -16.82 -4.28 9.27
C PRO A 183 -15.34 -4.09 8.99
N VAL A 184 -15.01 -3.21 8.03
CA VAL A 184 -13.63 -2.91 7.64
C VAL A 184 -12.83 -2.35 8.81
N SER A 185 -13.47 -1.62 9.72
CA SER A 185 -12.88 -1.07 10.95
C SER A 185 -12.22 -2.11 11.87
N TRP A 186 -12.59 -3.38 11.75
CA TRP A 186 -11.97 -4.45 12.53
C TRP A 186 -10.56 -4.79 12.07
N PHE A 187 -10.28 -4.57 10.80
CA PHE A 187 -9.01 -4.95 10.15
C PHE A 187 -8.13 -3.75 9.84
N TYR A 188 -8.72 -2.61 9.49
CA TYR A 188 -7.99 -1.40 9.12
C TYR A 188 -8.21 -0.32 10.18
N PRO A 189 -7.13 0.22 10.78
CA PRO A 189 -7.25 1.35 11.67
C PRO A 189 -7.76 2.56 10.87
N MET A 190 -8.84 3.21 11.34
CA MET A 190 -9.46 4.35 10.68
C MET A 190 -9.35 5.61 11.53
N GLY A 191 -9.38 6.78 10.90
CA GLY A 191 -9.35 8.06 11.59
C GLY A 191 -8.16 8.18 12.56
N LYS A 192 -8.46 8.46 13.83
CA LYS A 192 -7.45 8.62 14.91
C LYS A 192 -6.76 7.33 15.30
N ASP A 193 -7.39 6.17 15.06
CA ASP A 193 -6.80 4.87 15.40
C ASP A 193 -5.57 4.54 14.55
N GLN A 194 -5.35 5.24 13.43
CA GLN A 194 -4.13 5.12 12.63
C GLN A 194 -2.88 5.64 13.37
N GLU A 195 -3.05 6.44 14.41
CA GLU A 195 -1.96 6.99 15.23
C GLU A 195 -1.67 6.13 16.47
N LEU A 196 -2.57 5.20 16.81
CA LEU A 196 -2.42 4.33 17.97
C LEU A 196 -1.35 3.26 17.73
N ARG A 197 -0.38 3.21 18.65
CA ARG A 197 0.64 2.16 18.68
C ARG A 197 0.31 1.17 19.79
N VAL A 198 0.32 -0.10 19.45
CA VAL A 198 0.11 -1.22 20.39
C VAL A 198 1.21 -2.24 20.10
N VAL A 199 2.33 -2.15 20.80
CA VAL A 199 3.43 -3.11 20.61
C VAL A 199 2.89 -4.52 20.81
N ARG A 200 3.06 -5.35 19.79
CA ARG A 200 2.54 -6.73 19.79
C ARG A 200 3.57 -7.66 19.18
N HIS A 201 3.87 -8.74 19.91
CA HIS A 201 4.80 -9.76 19.43
C HIS A 201 6.12 -9.19 18.91
N PRO A 202 6.85 -8.36 19.73
CA PRO A 202 8.08 -7.71 19.31
C PRO A 202 9.16 -8.71 18.87
N GLU A 203 9.09 -9.94 19.34
CA GLU A 203 10.01 -11.04 18.97
C GLU A 203 10.09 -11.22 17.46
N TYR A 204 8.97 -11.18 16.74
CA TYR A 204 8.97 -11.33 15.28
C TYR A 204 9.64 -10.17 14.57
N PHE A 205 9.53 -8.96 15.10
CA PHE A 205 10.24 -7.80 14.54
C PHE A 205 11.75 -7.87 14.79
N LEU A 206 12.16 -8.37 15.94
CA LEU A 206 13.57 -8.41 16.36
C LEU A 206 14.32 -9.58 15.71
N GLU A 207 13.68 -10.72 15.51
CA GLU A 207 14.27 -11.94 14.95
C GLU A 207 14.45 -11.89 13.43
N ASN A 208 13.74 -11.00 12.73
CA ASN A 208 13.83 -10.87 11.29
C ASN A 208 14.75 -9.70 10.89
N ASP A 209 15.46 -9.85 9.77
CA ASP A 209 16.39 -8.84 9.23
C ASP A 209 15.65 -7.74 8.49
N ILE A 210 14.58 -8.13 7.82
CA ILE A 210 13.72 -7.29 6.99
C ILE A 210 12.30 -7.35 7.53
N ILE A 211 11.68 -6.17 7.73
CA ILE A 211 10.26 -6.04 8.04
C ILE A 211 9.56 -5.48 6.81
N ALA A 212 8.63 -6.23 6.25
CA ALA A 212 7.92 -5.87 5.02
C ALA A 212 6.40 -5.78 5.24
N GLY A 213 5.72 -4.94 4.46
CA GLY A 213 4.27 -4.85 4.47
C GLY A 213 3.72 -3.44 4.54
N ASP A 214 2.45 -3.30 4.91
CA ASP A 214 1.79 -2.00 5.07
C ASP A 214 2.35 -1.24 6.27
N PHE A 215 2.68 0.04 6.03
CA PHE A 215 3.31 0.85 7.07
C PHE A 215 2.42 1.09 8.29
N HIS A 216 1.09 1.18 8.12
CA HIS A 216 0.19 1.35 9.25
C HIS A 216 0.21 0.13 10.17
N TYR A 217 0.30 -1.10 9.61
CA TYR A 217 0.47 -2.32 10.39
C TYR A 217 1.84 -2.36 11.07
N ILE A 218 2.92 -2.08 10.34
CA ILE A 218 4.27 -2.02 10.89
C ILE A 218 4.31 -1.02 12.05
N LYS A 219 3.90 0.24 11.82
CA LYS A 219 3.89 1.31 12.82
C LYS A 219 3.06 0.97 14.05
N LYS A 220 1.91 0.35 13.84
CA LYS A 220 0.98 -0.01 14.93
C LYS A 220 1.58 -1.02 15.89
N PHE A 221 2.30 -2.02 15.39
CA PHE A 221 2.72 -3.19 16.17
C PHE A 221 4.21 -3.26 16.48
N MET A 222 5.06 -2.51 15.79
CA MET A 222 6.51 -2.57 15.99
C MET A 222 6.93 -2.09 17.37
N PRO A 223 8.02 -2.64 17.95
CA PRO A 223 8.66 -2.12 19.16
C PRO A 223 9.28 -0.73 18.91
N ASP A 224 9.64 -0.04 20.00
CA ASP A 224 10.24 1.30 19.90
C ASP A 224 11.65 1.29 19.29
N LYS A 225 12.34 0.16 19.36
CA LYS A 225 13.69 -0.01 18.82
C LYS A 225 13.76 -1.17 17.85
N LEU A 226 14.36 -0.89 16.70
CA LEU A 226 14.58 -1.83 15.60
C LEU A 226 16.01 -1.68 15.03
N PRO A 227 17.04 -1.86 15.87
CA PRO A 227 18.41 -1.55 15.47
C PRO A 227 18.86 -2.40 14.28
N GLY A 228 19.39 -1.72 13.26
CA GLY A 228 19.97 -2.36 12.07
C GLY A 228 18.98 -3.02 11.11
N LYS A 229 17.66 -2.94 11.34
CA LYS A 229 16.65 -3.56 10.49
C LYS A 229 16.44 -2.78 9.19
N THR A 230 16.02 -3.49 8.14
CA THR A 230 15.53 -2.91 6.89
C THR A 230 14.01 -2.94 6.89
N ILE A 231 13.38 -1.84 6.48
CA ILE A 231 11.92 -1.77 6.31
C ILE A 231 11.58 -1.63 4.83
N ILE A 232 10.70 -2.50 4.32
CA ILE A 232 10.14 -2.43 2.97
C ILE A 232 8.64 -2.17 3.10
N THR A 233 8.19 -1.00 2.66
CA THR A 233 6.80 -0.60 2.87
C THR A 233 6.27 0.27 1.72
N ASN A 234 5.00 0.69 1.82
CA ASN A 234 4.36 1.52 0.80
C ASN A 234 4.76 3.00 0.92
N THR A 235 4.20 3.71 1.88
CA THR A 235 4.33 5.17 2.00
C THR A 235 4.55 5.56 3.44
N VAL A 236 5.49 6.49 3.66
CA VAL A 236 5.81 7.05 4.98
C VAL A 236 5.75 8.58 4.93
N THR A 237 5.36 9.20 6.04
CA THR A 237 5.41 10.66 6.21
C THR A 237 6.78 11.10 6.69
N ALA A 238 7.06 12.41 6.69
CA ALA A 238 8.29 12.95 7.27
C ALA A 238 8.41 12.62 8.77
N ALA A 239 7.30 12.67 9.52
CA ALA A 239 7.27 12.29 10.94
C ALA A 239 7.57 10.78 11.14
N ASP A 240 7.06 9.93 10.25
CA ASP A 240 7.35 8.51 10.29
C ASP A 240 8.83 8.20 10.02
N ARG A 241 9.48 8.95 9.13
CA ARG A 241 10.93 8.82 8.88
C ARG A 241 11.75 9.16 10.13
N VAL A 242 11.41 10.25 10.82
CA VAL A 242 12.05 10.61 12.09
C VAL A 242 11.87 9.49 13.12
N MET A 243 10.67 8.99 13.29
CA MET A 243 10.36 7.88 14.20
C MET A 243 11.17 6.62 13.85
N LEU A 244 11.28 6.27 12.58
CA LEU A 244 12.07 5.11 12.13
C LEU A 244 13.55 5.29 12.35
N GLN A 245 14.08 6.50 12.14
CA GLN A 245 15.47 6.85 12.46
C GLN A 245 15.74 6.71 13.96
N GLU A 246 14.85 7.22 14.81
CA GLU A 246 14.94 7.07 16.27
C GLU A 246 14.80 5.61 16.72
N ALA A 247 14.03 4.79 15.99
CA ALA A 247 13.97 3.34 16.20
C ALA A 247 15.29 2.64 15.85
N GLY A 248 16.19 3.29 15.12
CA GLY A 248 17.53 2.77 14.78
C GLY A 248 17.53 1.84 13.58
N ILE A 249 16.57 1.97 12.66
CA ILE A 249 16.61 1.17 11.42
C ILE A 249 17.82 1.54 10.56
N LYS A 250 18.32 0.58 9.80
CA LYS A 250 19.42 0.77 8.86
C LYS A 250 18.96 1.36 7.52
N MET A 251 17.81 0.90 7.04
CA MET A 251 17.35 1.20 5.68
C MET A 251 15.83 1.24 5.63
N LEU A 252 15.31 2.20 4.86
CA LEU A 252 13.91 2.30 4.49
C LEU A 252 13.77 2.20 2.97
N ILE A 253 12.92 1.30 2.51
CA ILE A 253 12.58 1.13 1.10
C ILE A 253 11.08 1.36 0.96
N THR A 254 10.70 2.33 0.12
CA THR A 254 9.28 2.58 -0.16
C THR A 254 8.94 2.16 -1.59
N THR A 255 7.85 1.41 -1.74
CA THR A 255 7.36 0.93 -3.04
C THR A 255 6.83 2.07 -3.89
N THR A 256 6.23 3.10 -3.26
CA THR A 256 5.80 4.31 -3.95
C THR A 256 6.90 5.36 -3.93
N PRO A 257 7.12 6.05 -5.06
CA PRO A 257 8.17 7.06 -5.15
C PRO A 257 7.84 8.30 -4.32
N CYS A 258 8.88 9.06 -4.01
CA CYS A 258 8.75 10.42 -3.57
C CYS A 258 8.78 11.34 -4.81
N ILE A 259 7.61 11.81 -5.25
CA ILE A 259 7.49 12.72 -6.40
C ILE A 259 7.42 14.15 -5.89
N GLN A 260 8.39 14.99 -6.27
CA GLN A 260 8.50 16.40 -5.85
C GLN A 260 8.46 16.57 -4.32
N GLY A 261 9.15 15.67 -3.58
CA GLY A 261 9.20 15.70 -2.11
C GLY A 261 7.95 15.15 -1.41
N ARG A 262 7.00 14.57 -2.14
CA ARG A 262 5.76 13.99 -1.61
C ARG A 262 5.66 12.50 -1.91
N SER A 263 5.28 11.74 -0.92
CA SER A 263 4.89 10.33 -1.08
C SER A 263 3.38 10.22 -1.22
N PHE A 264 2.93 9.41 -2.16
CA PHE A 264 1.51 9.16 -2.41
C PHE A 264 1.17 7.71 -2.06
N GLY A 265 -0.04 7.49 -1.54
CA GLY A 265 -0.53 6.13 -1.30
C GLY A 265 -0.70 5.34 -2.59
N THR A 266 -0.65 4.02 -2.49
CA THR A 266 -0.76 3.13 -3.67
C THR A 266 -2.06 3.35 -4.44
N ASN A 267 -3.16 3.64 -3.74
CA ASN A 267 -4.46 3.99 -4.33
C ASN A 267 -4.40 5.26 -5.19
N VAL A 268 -3.66 6.29 -4.73
CA VAL A 268 -3.45 7.54 -5.49
C VAL A 268 -2.60 7.29 -6.72
N MET A 269 -1.53 6.51 -6.56
CA MET A 269 -0.63 6.14 -7.66
C MET A 269 -1.38 5.34 -8.72
N GLU A 270 -2.19 4.37 -8.32
CA GLU A 270 -3.01 3.58 -9.23
C GLU A 270 -4.00 4.48 -9.99
N ALA A 271 -4.76 5.33 -9.27
CA ALA A 271 -5.69 6.26 -9.88
C ALA A 271 -5.00 7.22 -10.87
N MET A 272 -3.80 7.69 -10.53
CA MET A 272 -3.01 8.54 -11.42
C MET A 272 -2.61 7.82 -12.71
N LEU A 273 -2.14 6.57 -12.62
CA LEU A 273 -1.76 5.78 -13.80
C LEU A 273 -2.97 5.48 -14.68
N VAL A 274 -4.13 5.13 -14.10
CA VAL A 274 -5.38 4.91 -14.84
C VAL A 274 -5.85 6.20 -15.51
N ALA A 275 -5.80 7.34 -14.83
CA ALA A 275 -6.15 8.64 -15.40
C ALA A 275 -5.24 9.03 -16.58
N LEU A 276 -3.93 8.78 -16.46
CA LEU A 276 -2.95 9.03 -17.54
C LEU A 276 -3.14 8.09 -18.73
N HIS A 277 -3.48 6.83 -18.48
CA HIS A 277 -3.81 5.86 -19.51
C HIS A 277 -5.10 6.25 -20.25
N GLY A 278 -6.07 6.88 -19.55
CA GLY A 278 -7.36 7.25 -20.08
C GLY A 278 -8.39 6.12 -20.06
N GLY A 279 -8.10 5.03 -19.35
CA GLY A 279 -9.00 3.91 -19.11
C GLY A 279 -10.09 4.24 -18.07
N LYS A 280 -11.16 3.43 -18.06
CA LYS A 280 -12.24 3.51 -17.08
C LYS A 280 -12.25 2.36 -16.09
N GLU A 281 -11.31 1.44 -16.22
CA GLU A 281 -11.19 0.22 -15.42
C GLU A 281 -9.75 0.07 -14.91
N PRO A 282 -9.53 -0.73 -13.86
CA PRO A 282 -8.18 -1.10 -13.45
C PRO A 282 -7.39 -1.73 -14.60
N LEU A 283 -6.12 -1.39 -14.69
CA LEU A 283 -5.22 -1.90 -15.72
C LEU A 283 -4.73 -3.30 -15.35
N THR A 284 -4.20 -4.01 -16.34
CA THR A 284 -3.46 -5.26 -16.11
C THR A 284 -2.09 -4.99 -15.47
N ALA A 285 -1.49 -6.00 -14.87
CA ALA A 285 -0.15 -5.89 -14.27
C ALA A 285 0.89 -5.37 -15.28
N ASP A 286 0.86 -5.89 -16.51
CA ASP A 286 1.78 -5.49 -17.59
C ASP A 286 1.58 -4.03 -18.01
N GLU A 287 0.35 -3.55 -18.05
CA GLU A 287 0.05 -2.15 -18.36
C GLU A 287 0.56 -1.22 -17.26
N TYR A 288 0.36 -1.57 -15.98
CA TYR A 288 0.94 -0.81 -14.87
C TYR A 288 2.47 -0.76 -14.98
N LEU A 289 3.13 -1.89 -15.21
CA LEU A 289 4.59 -1.94 -15.32
C LEU A 289 5.12 -1.08 -16.46
N LYS A 290 4.47 -1.12 -17.63
CA LYS A 290 4.82 -0.26 -18.77
C LYS A 290 4.66 1.23 -18.47
N LEU A 291 3.60 1.62 -17.75
CA LEU A 291 3.38 3.01 -17.37
C LEU A 291 4.38 3.47 -16.31
N LEU A 292 4.71 2.63 -15.32
CA LEU A 292 5.74 2.93 -14.33
C LEU A 292 7.10 3.18 -14.99
N GLU A 293 7.46 2.35 -15.97
CA GLU A 293 8.69 2.51 -16.74
C GLU A 293 8.65 3.76 -17.63
N HIS A 294 7.56 3.97 -18.37
CA HIS A 294 7.37 5.13 -19.23
C HIS A 294 7.49 6.46 -18.49
N TYR A 295 6.95 6.53 -17.28
CA TYR A 295 6.99 7.75 -16.46
C TYR A 295 8.17 7.79 -15.48
N HIS A 296 9.12 6.84 -15.57
CA HIS A 296 10.28 6.73 -14.68
C HIS A 296 9.91 6.77 -13.19
N ILE A 297 8.84 6.04 -12.86
CA ILE A 297 8.36 5.93 -11.48
C ILE A 297 9.10 4.78 -10.80
N GLU A 298 10.03 5.12 -9.91
CA GLU A 298 10.87 4.16 -9.20
C GLU A 298 10.62 4.18 -7.71
N SER A 299 10.93 3.07 -7.04
CA SER A 299 10.94 2.97 -5.59
C SER A 299 12.04 3.84 -4.97
N SER A 300 11.84 4.25 -3.72
CA SER A 300 12.84 5.03 -2.97
C SER A 300 13.60 4.15 -1.98
N VAL A 301 14.92 4.35 -1.89
CA VAL A 301 15.81 3.69 -0.92
C VAL A 301 16.52 4.75 -0.10
N GLU A 302 16.31 4.75 1.21
CA GLU A 302 16.93 5.68 2.16
C GLU A 302 17.76 4.89 3.18
N TYR A 303 18.99 5.35 3.44
CA TYR A 303 19.89 4.80 4.47
C TYR A 303 19.90 5.72 5.68
N PHE A 304 19.69 5.16 6.87
CA PHE A 304 19.71 5.87 8.16
C PHE A 304 20.96 5.62 8.98
N GLY A 305 21.91 4.82 8.49
CA GLY A 305 23.20 4.64 9.14
C GLY A 305 24.15 5.81 8.88
N THR A 306 25.03 6.14 9.83
CA THR A 306 26.21 6.98 9.60
C THR A 306 26.97 6.40 8.41
N LYS A 307 27.28 7.26 7.42
CA LYS A 307 28.28 6.92 6.42
C LYS A 307 29.58 6.70 7.20
N GLU A 308 30.00 5.42 7.33
CA GLU A 308 31.39 5.12 7.65
C GLU A 308 32.29 5.56 6.50
#